data_faf959e8f789d6403dd5a2fa5811b7a3
#
_entry.id   faf959e8f789d6403dd5a2fa5811b7a3
#
_cell.length_a   1.000
_cell.length_b   1.000
_cell.length_c   1.000
_cell.angle_alpha   90.00
_cell.angle_beta   90.00
_cell.angle_gamma   90.00
#
_symmetry.space_group_name_H-M   'P 1'
#
loop_
_entity.id
_entity.type
_entity.pdbx_description
1 polymer ?
#
loop_
_entity_poly.entity_id
_entity_poly.type
_entity_poly.pdbx_seq_one_letter_code
_entity_poly.pdbx_strand_id
1 'polypeptide(L)'
;CAGPVWDYDLALGNRYAWPKPSANMAFASIEGIWGSEWYAKLYLKEVFYSRLTSVYETEFRPLLDYIVGEQIDRYAEEISAAAAMNRLRWGTGDAALEAKWMKLYLSERVEFLDSLWLKNEHYCKVTVFLEDGVRLRYYVCPGEVMPELRDYISTPFVTYDGWYNKKTEEPFDLSQPIWEDTDIYLKYTQNQQAVEEEYATEEASILRYAPLAAFMVLGVLIVAVDIYRSRKEGRHGRTKTGHLSS
;
A
#
# COMPACT_ATOMS: atom_id res chain seq x y z
N CYS A 1 -16.57 -7.54 -14.62
CA CYS A 1 -17.22 -6.71 -13.60
C CYS A 1 -16.16 -6.06 -12.76
N ALA A 2 -16.21 -4.71 -12.63
CA ALA A 2 -15.51 -4.07 -11.53
C ALA A 2 -16.10 -4.62 -10.23
N GLY A 3 -15.24 -5.04 -9.30
CA GLY A 3 -15.69 -5.50 -8.00
C GLY A 3 -16.46 -4.40 -7.22
N PRO A 4 -17.03 -4.72 -6.06
CA PRO A 4 -17.65 -3.71 -5.22
C PRO A 4 -16.63 -2.66 -4.80
N VAL A 5 -17.10 -1.46 -4.51
CA VAL A 5 -16.30 -0.39 -3.91
C VAL A 5 -15.79 -0.88 -2.55
N TRP A 6 -14.48 -1.03 -2.40
CA TRP A 6 -13.86 -1.65 -1.24
C TRP A 6 -12.53 -0.97 -0.91
N ASP A 7 -12.32 -0.66 0.37
CA ASP A 7 -11.03 -0.26 0.95
C ASP A 7 -10.37 0.95 0.27
N TYR A 8 -11.11 2.06 0.20
CA TYR A 8 -10.61 3.31 -0.40
C TYR A 8 -10.04 4.31 0.62
N ASP A 9 -9.73 3.86 1.83
CA ASP A 9 -9.18 4.70 2.90
C ASP A 9 -7.83 5.33 2.57
N LEU A 10 -7.04 4.72 1.67
CA LEU A 10 -5.80 5.28 1.13
C LEU A 10 -6.00 6.16 -0.11
N ALA A 11 -7.24 6.35 -0.57
CA ALA A 11 -7.55 7.19 -1.71
C ALA A 11 -7.72 8.68 -1.32
N LEU A 12 -8.10 9.49 -2.30
CA LEU A 12 -8.45 10.91 -2.14
C LEU A 12 -7.36 11.76 -1.47
N GLY A 13 -6.10 11.47 -1.78
CA GLY A 13 -4.97 12.25 -1.28
C GLY A 13 -4.63 11.99 0.18
N ASN A 14 -4.99 10.83 0.73
CA ASN A 14 -4.60 10.48 2.09
C ASN A 14 -3.09 10.66 2.29
N ARG A 15 -2.69 11.66 3.09
CA ARG A 15 -1.30 12.06 3.31
C ARG A 15 -0.44 11.01 4.00
N TYR A 16 -1.07 10.00 4.60
CA TYR A 16 -0.39 8.86 5.23
C TYR A 16 -0.20 7.69 4.26
N ALA A 17 -0.81 7.77 3.06
CA ALA A 17 -0.62 6.76 2.04
C ALA A 17 0.81 6.81 1.48
N TRP A 18 1.29 5.65 1.08
CA TRP A 18 2.51 5.55 0.30
C TRP A 18 2.18 4.84 -1.03
N PRO A 19 2.70 5.29 -2.16
CA PRO A 19 3.52 6.49 -2.34
C PRO A 19 2.78 7.78 -1.96
N LYS A 20 3.52 8.85 -1.61
CA LYS A 20 2.94 10.15 -1.27
C LYS A 20 2.00 10.60 -2.39
N PRO A 21 0.74 10.90 -2.09
CA PRO A 21 -0.23 11.26 -3.11
C PRO A 21 0.17 12.56 -3.80
N SER A 22 0.09 12.56 -5.12
CA SER A 22 0.27 13.72 -5.97
C SER A 22 -0.92 13.85 -6.91
N ALA A 23 -1.44 15.06 -7.07
CA ALA A 23 -2.61 15.32 -7.89
C ALA A 23 -2.40 14.94 -9.38
N ASN A 24 -1.17 15.05 -9.86
CA ASN A 24 -0.77 14.73 -11.24
C ASN A 24 -0.18 13.31 -11.42
N MET A 25 -0.29 12.46 -10.40
CA MET A 25 0.14 11.07 -10.50
C MET A 25 -0.90 10.24 -11.24
N ALA A 26 -0.46 9.35 -12.14
CA ALA A 26 -1.33 8.39 -12.79
C ALA A 26 -1.83 7.36 -11.78
N PHE A 27 -3.12 7.06 -11.82
CA PHE A 27 -3.72 6.10 -10.92
C PHE A 27 -3.70 4.67 -11.43
N ALA A 28 -3.80 3.75 -10.47
CA ALA A 28 -3.85 2.32 -10.67
C ALA A 28 -4.88 1.85 -11.70
N SER A 29 -6.01 2.54 -11.81
CA SER A 29 -7.07 2.18 -12.76
C SER A 29 -6.70 2.40 -14.23
N ILE A 30 -5.75 3.27 -14.53
CA ILE A 30 -5.34 3.59 -15.89
C ILE A 30 -3.94 3.03 -16.16
N GLU A 31 -2.97 3.32 -15.31
CA GLU A 31 -1.57 2.96 -15.48
C GLU A 31 -0.89 2.64 -14.13
N GLY A 32 -1.66 2.28 -13.15
CA GLY A 32 -1.34 2.43 -11.76
C GLY A 32 -0.29 1.57 -11.13
N ILE A 33 -0.13 1.82 -9.84
CA ILE A 33 0.85 1.23 -8.94
C ILE A 33 0.86 -0.30 -9.03
N TRP A 34 -0.29 -0.92 -9.19
CA TRP A 34 -0.47 -2.37 -9.28
C TRP A 34 -0.62 -2.91 -10.72
N GLY A 35 -0.32 -2.06 -11.72
CA GLY A 35 -0.18 -2.47 -13.10
C GLY A 35 -1.41 -3.16 -13.67
N SER A 36 -2.54 -2.46 -13.74
CA SER A 36 -3.64 -2.96 -14.55
C SER A 36 -3.33 -2.77 -16.04
N GLU A 37 -2.62 -3.72 -16.63
CA GLU A 37 -2.35 -3.75 -18.08
C GLU A 37 -3.63 -3.63 -18.94
N TRP A 38 -4.74 -4.02 -18.38
CA TRP A 38 -6.07 -3.90 -18.98
C TRP A 38 -6.44 -2.46 -19.30
N TYR A 39 -6.45 -1.63 -18.26
CA TYR A 39 -6.84 -0.21 -18.42
C TYR A 39 -5.81 0.55 -19.22
N ALA A 40 -4.52 0.25 -19.06
CA ALA A 40 -3.47 0.85 -19.87
C ALA A 40 -3.69 0.56 -21.36
N LYS A 41 -4.03 -0.69 -21.72
CA LYS A 41 -4.34 -1.07 -23.10
C LYS A 41 -5.65 -0.46 -23.62
N LEU A 42 -6.69 -0.37 -22.78
CA LEU A 42 -7.97 0.26 -23.13
C LEU A 42 -7.79 1.76 -23.34
N TYR A 43 -6.99 2.41 -22.50
CA TYR A 43 -6.72 3.84 -22.60
C TYR A 43 -6.08 4.25 -23.92
N LEU A 44 -5.35 3.34 -24.59
CA LEU A 44 -4.78 3.56 -25.92
C LEU A 44 -5.81 3.40 -27.05
N LYS A 45 -7.05 3.00 -26.75
CA LYS A 45 -8.11 2.85 -27.75
C LYS A 45 -8.93 4.15 -27.84
N GLU A 46 -8.97 4.75 -29.01
CA GLU A 46 -9.70 5.99 -29.26
C GLU A 46 -11.15 5.96 -28.78
N VAL A 47 -11.86 4.88 -29.06
CA VAL A 47 -13.27 4.69 -28.63
C VAL A 47 -13.39 4.69 -27.11
N PHE A 48 -12.44 4.05 -26.40
CA PHE A 48 -12.44 4.04 -24.94
C PHE A 48 -12.08 5.41 -24.37
N TYR A 49 -11.07 6.05 -24.92
CA TYR A 49 -10.62 7.37 -24.49
C TYR A 49 -11.71 8.42 -24.68
N SER A 50 -12.35 8.47 -25.87
CA SER A 50 -13.47 9.38 -26.15
C SER A 50 -14.65 9.16 -25.20
N ARG A 51 -14.96 7.90 -24.86
CA ARG A 51 -16.02 7.61 -23.90
C ARG A 51 -15.64 8.02 -22.48
N LEU A 52 -14.39 7.77 -22.08
CA LEU A 52 -13.85 8.18 -20.78
C LEU A 52 -13.96 9.69 -20.59
N THR A 53 -13.44 10.46 -21.54
CA THR A 53 -13.46 11.93 -21.49
C THR A 53 -14.87 12.50 -21.49
N SER A 54 -15.77 11.94 -22.32
CA SER A 54 -17.18 12.32 -22.33
C SER A 54 -17.88 12.06 -20.99
N VAL A 55 -17.70 10.90 -20.40
CA VAL A 55 -18.29 10.55 -19.09
C VAL A 55 -17.69 11.43 -18.00
N TYR A 56 -16.38 11.68 -18.04
CA TYR A 56 -15.73 12.60 -17.12
C TYR A 56 -16.37 13.99 -17.18
N GLU A 57 -16.47 14.57 -18.36
CA GLU A 57 -17.00 15.92 -18.57
C GLU A 57 -18.47 16.06 -18.15
N THR A 58 -19.30 15.09 -18.51
CA THR A 58 -20.76 15.21 -18.36
C THR A 58 -21.29 14.71 -17.02
N GLU A 59 -20.61 13.74 -16.39
CA GLU A 59 -21.10 13.08 -15.19
C GLU A 59 -20.19 13.30 -13.97
N PHE A 60 -18.88 13.07 -14.12
CA PHE A 60 -17.96 13.15 -12.99
C PHE A 60 -17.55 14.57 -12.64
N ARG A 61 -17.28 15.41 -13.62
CA ARG A 61 -16.79 16.78 -13.38
C ARG A 61 -17.77 17.62 -12.55
N PRO A 62 -19.07 17.65 -12.86
CA PRO A 62 -20.07 18.34 -12.03
C PRO A 62 -20.22 17.75 -10.64
N LEU A 63 -20.11 16.41 -10.52
CA LEU A 63 -20.14 15.73 -9.21
C LEU A 63 -18.92 16.10 -8.35
N LEU A 64 -17.75 16.19 -8.95
CA LEU A 64 -16.52 16.60 -8.23
C LEU A 64 -16.60 18.04 -7.74
N ASP A 65 -17.20 18.95 -8.51
CA ASP A 65 -17.45 20.32 -8.07
C ASP A 65 -18.36 20.38 -6.85
N TYR A 66 -19.42 19.58 -6.83
CA TYR A 66 -20.32 19.46 -5.70
C TYR A 66 -19.60 18.84 -4.47
N ILE A 67 -18.80 17.79 -4.67
CA ILE A 67 -18.06 17.13 -3.59
C ILE A 67 -17.07 18.10 -2.93
N VAL A 68 -16.28 18.79 -3.72
CA VAL A 68 -15.26 19.74 -3.24
C VAL A 68 -15.88 21.00 -2.67
N GLY A 69 -16.92 21.52 -3.31
CA GLY A 69 -17.58 22.76 -2.91
C GLY A 69 -18.40 22.66 -1.62
N GLU A 70 -19.08 21.53 -1.42
CA GLU A 70 -20.11 21.41 -0.39
C GLU A 70 -20.03 20.12 0.44
N GLN A 71 -19.91 18.97 -0.21
CA GLN A 71 -20.15 17.68 0.42
C GLN A 71 -19.12 17.33 1.51
N ILE A 72 -17.84 17.63 1.27
CA ILE A 72 -16.75 17.34 2.21
C ILE A 72 -16.95 18.14 3.50
N ASP A 73 -17.28 19.43 3.40
CA ASP A 73 -17.49 20.29 4.58
C ASP A 73 -18.69 19.82 5.38
N ARG A 74 -19.78 19.45 4.72
CA ARG A 74 -20.99 18.92 5.36
C ARG A 74 -20.69 17.65 6.14
N TYR A 75 -19.99 16.68 5.56
CA TYR A 75 -19.63 15.46 6.27
C TYR A 75 -18.64 15.69 7.39
N ALA A 76 -17.67 16.58 7.21
CA ALA A 76 -16.75 16.95 8.28
C ALA A 76 -17.47 17.54 9.49
N GLU A 77 -18.51 18.36 9.27
CA GLU A 77 -19.36 18.91 10.32
C GLU A 77 -20.21 17.81 10.99
N GLU A 78 -20.89 16.97 10.21
CA GLU A 78 -21.70 15.87 10.72
C GLU A 78 -20.94 14.92 11.66
N ILE A 79 -19.68 14.60 11.34
CA ILE A 79 -18.85 13.69 12.16
C ILE A 79 -18.02 14.42 13.24
N SER A 80 -18.09 15.74 13.35
CA SER A 80 -17.17 16.54 14.18
C SER A 80 -17.10 16.09 15.64
N ALA A 81 -18.26 15.80 16.26
CA ALA A 81 -18.30 15.32 17.64
C ALA A 81 -17.66 13.94 17.82
N ALA A 82 -17.94 13.00 16.91
CA ALA A 82 -17.35 11.67 16.92
C ALA A 82 -15.83 11.73 16.65
N ALA A 83 -15.39 12.60 15.76
CA ALA A 83 -13.99 12.84 15.47
C ALA A 83 -13.23 13.41 16.68
N ALA A 84 -13.85 14.35 17.41
CA ALA A 84 -13.28 14.89 18.65
C ALA A 84 -13.10 13.78 19.72
N MET A 85 -14.10 12.92 19.89
CA MET A 85 -13.99 11.78 20.82
C MET A 85 -12.92 10.78 20.39
N ASN A 86 -12.81 10.48 19.10
CA ASN A 86 -11.77 9.63 18.54
C ASN A 86 -10.37 10.18 18.82
N ARG A 87 -10.19 11.48 18.59
CA ARG A 87 -8.93 12.18 18.88
C ARG A 87 -8.53 12.07 20.36
N LEU A 88 -9.48 12.28 21.28
CA LEU A 88 -9.23 12.14 22.71
C LEU A 88 -8.88 10.72 23.12
N ARG A 89 -9.52 9.72 22.53
CA ARG A 89 -9.32 8.30 22.87
C ARG A 89 -8.08 7.67 22.25
N TRP A 90 -7.77 8.02 21.01
CA TRP A 90 -6.80 7.30 20.18
C TRP A 90 -5.63 8.17 19.72
N GLY A 91 -5.64 9.48 20.03
CA GLY A 91 -4.62 10.41 19.52
C GLY A 91 -4.65 10.58 18.00
N THR A 92 -5.79 10.31 17.34
CA THR A 92 -5.93 10.45 15.90
C THR A 92 -5.82 11.89 15.42
N GLY A 93 -5.63 12.10 14.11
CA GLY A 93 -5.51 13.41 13.49
C GLY A 93 -6.74 14.32 13.67
N ASP A 94 -6.61 15.55 13.21
CA ASP A 94 -7.67 16.53 13.20
C ASP A 94 -8.55 16.37 11.96
N ALA A 95 -9.82 15.95 12.14
CA ALA A 95 -10.73 15.70 11.03
C ALA A 95 -10.97 16.94 10.14
N ALA A 96 -10.99 18.15 10.73
CA ALA A 96 -11.16 19.37 9.94
C ALA A 96 -9.92 19.68 9.09
N LEU A 97 -8.73 19.38 9.60
CA LEU A 97 -7.49 19.51 8.83
C LEU A 97 -7.43 18.47 7.70
N GLU A 98 -7.85 17.23 7.96
CA GLU A 98 -7.89 16.18 6.93
C GLU A 98 -8.93 16.50 5.84
N ALA A 99 -10.08 17.07 6.19
CA ALA A 99 -11.06 17.52 5.21
C ALA A 99 -10.50 18.64 4.31
N LYS A 100 -9.77 19.60 4.88
CA LYS A 100 -9.10 20.64 4.09
C LYS A 100 -8.03 20.07 3.16
N TRP A 101 -7.26 19.12 3.63
CA TRP A 101 -6.27 18.42 2.81
C TRP A 101 -6.93 17.68 1.64
N MET A 102 -8.00 16.95 1.92
CA MET A 102 -8.76 16.23 0.88
C MET A 102 -9.32 17.20 -0.17
N LYS A 103 -9.87 18.35 0.25
CA LYS A 103 -10.38 19.39 -0.67
C LYS A 103 -9.26 19.93 -1.56
N LEU A 104 -8.11 20.25 -0.98
CA LEU A 104 -6.96 20.74 -1.72
C LEU A 104 -6.53 19.72 -2.77
N TYR A 105 -6.29 18.47 -2.35
CA TYR A 105 -5.90 17.39 -3.25
C TYR A 105 -6.91 17.18 -4.39
N LEU A 106 -8.21 17.13 -4.08
CA LEU A 106 -9.24 16.95 -5.10
C LEU A 106 -9.34 18.13 -6.05
N SER A 107 -9.17 19.36 -5.57
CA SER A 107 -9.13 20.55 -6.43
C SER A 107 -7.98 20.49 -7.43
N GLU A 108 -6.77 20.21 -6.95
CA GLU A 108 -5.59 20.03 -7.80
C GLU A 108 -5.75 18.85 -8.76
N ARG A 109 -6.38 17.77 -8.29
CA ARG A 109 -6.64 16.58 -9.12
C ARG A 109 -7.62 16.87 -10.24
N VAL A 110 -8.68 17.61 -9.98
CA VAL A 110 -9.66 18.03 -10.98
C VAL A 110 -9.00 18.93 -12.02
N GLU A 111 -8.21 19.90 -11.59
CA GLU A 111 -7.47 20.80 -12.47
C GLU A 111 -6.53 20.02 -13.41
N PHE A 112 -5.78 19.07 -12.86
CA PHE A 112 -4.94 18.17 -13.66
C PHE A 112 -5.73 17.34 -14.65
N LEU A 113 -6.85 16.73 -14.25
CA LEU A 113 -7.67 15.91 -15.15
C LEU A 113 -8.34 16.76 -16.26
N ASP A 114 -8.80 17.97 -15.92
CA ASP A 114 -9.32 18.91 -16.91
C ASP A 114 -8.27 19.29 -17.94
N SER A 115 -7.05 19.55 -17.51
CA SER A 115 -5.94 19.87 -18.41
C SER A 115 -5.58 18.70 -19.33
N LEU A 116 -5.50 17.49 -18.76
CA LEU A 116 -5.13 16.28 -19.48
C LEU A 116 -6.22 15.81 -20.44
N TRP A 117 -7.49 15.78 -19.99
CA TRP A 117 -8.58 15.14 -20.73
C TRP A 117 -9.45 16.09 -21.53
N LEU A 118 -9.63 17.32 -21.08
CA LEU A 118 -10.48 18.29 -21.77
C LEU A 118 -9.68 19.28 -22.63
N LYS A 119 -8.52 19.72 -22.11
CA LYS A 119 -7.68 20.68 -22.84
C LYS A 119 -6.59 20.02 -23.69
N ASN A 120 -6.34 18.71 -23.50
CA ASN A 120 -5.26 17.96 -24.15
C ASN A 120 -3.89 18.63 -24.00
N GLU A 121 -3.59 19.14 -22.81
CA GLU A 121 -2.30 19.73 -22.52
C GLU A 121 -1.20 18.67 -22.61
N HIS A 122 -0.04 19.07 -23.10
CA HIS A 122 1.10 18.17 -23.22
C HIS A 122 1.82 18.03 -21.87
N TYR A 123 2.04 16.77 -21.48
CA TYR A 123 2.82 16.42 -20.29
C TYR A 123 3.96 15.47 -20.67
N CYS A 124 5.09 15.64 -20.00
CA CYS A 124 6.15 14.64 -19.98
C CYS A 124 5.76 13.53 -18.98
N LYS A 125 5.85 12.27 -19.38
CA LYS A 125 5.62 11.13 -18.51
C LYS A 125 6.92 10.72 -17.85
N VAL A 126 6.95 10.69 -16.51
CA VAL A 126 8.06 10.14 -15.76
C VAL A 126 7.63 8.85 -15.10
N THR A 127 8.24 7.73 -15.50
CA THR A 127 8.00 6.43 -14.89
C THR A 127 9.09 6.15 -13.86
N VAL A 128 8.68 5.98 -12.61
CA VAL A 128 9.56 5.66 -11.48
C VAL A 128 9.45 4.16 -11.19
N PHE A 129 10.55 3.44 -11.33
CA PHE A 129 10.63 2.01 -11.03
C PHE A 129 11.20 1.81 -9.63
N LEU A 130 10.44 1.11 -8.78
CA LEU A 130 10.80 0.77 -7.41
C LEU A 130 11.29 -0.68 -7.29
N GLU A 131 11.85 -1.03 -6.13
CA GLU A 131 12.50 -2.32 -5.85
C GLU A 131 11.59 -3.54 -6.07
N ASP A 132 10.35 -3.44 -5.66
CA ASP A 132 9.34 -4.51 -5.68
C ASP A 132 8.62 -4.67 -7.02
N GLY A 133 9.14 -4.04 -8.08
CA GLY A 133 8.53 -4.02 -9.40
C GLY A 133 7.36 -3.06 -9.53
N VAL A 134 7.05 -2.29 -8.50
CA VAL A 134 6.06 -1.21 -8.54
C VAL A 134 6.53 -0.12 -9.49
N ARG A 135 5.61 0.39 -10.29
CA ARG A 135 5.84 1.50 -11.21
C ARG A 135 4.91 2.64 -10.85
N LEU A 136 5.50 3.80 -10.57
CA LEU A 136 4.76 5.03 -10.39
C LEU A 136 4.90 5.85 -11.67
N ARG A 137 3.83 6.48 -12.11
CA ARG A 137 3.87 7.36 -13.27
C ARG A 137 3.36 8.74 -12.90
N TYR A 138 4.19 9.72 -13.22
CA TYR A 138 3.89 11.13 -13.02
C TYR A 138 3.74 11.82 -14.36
N TYR A 139 2.84 12.79 -14.41
CA TYR A 139 2.71 13.73 -15.52
C TYR A 139 3.24 15.08 -15.05
N VAL A 140 4.27 15.55 -15.72
CA VAL A 140 4.99 16.78 -15.37
C VAL A 140 4.93 17.73 -16.55
N CYS A 141 4.59 19.01 -16.33
CA CYS A 141 4.63 20.00 -17.39
C CYS A 141 6.08 20.16 -17.92
N PRO A 142 6.28 20.29 -19.23
CA PRO A 142 7.61 20.53 -19.77
C PRO A 142 8.28 21.75 -19.12
N GLY A 143 9.48 21.54 -18.57
CA GLY A 143 10.23 22.58 -17.84
C GLY A 143 9.95 22.66 -16.35
N GLU A 144 9.01 21.88 -15.81
CA GLU A 144 8.80 21.75 -14.37
C GLU A 144 9.63 20.60 -13.79
N VAL A 145 9.81 20.63 -12.48
CA VAL A 145 10.51 19.58 -11.72
C VAL A 145 9.57 18.49 -11.28
N MET A 146 10.12 17.32 -10.99
CA MET A 146 9.36 16.21 -10.40
C MET A 146 8.76 16.62 -9.05
N PRO A 147 7.54 16.10 -8.71
CA PRO A 147 7.07 16.08 -7.34
C PRO A 147 8.06 15.36 -6.42
N GLU A 148 8.10 15.77 -5.17
CA GLU A 148 8.93 15.13 -4.15
C GLU A 148 8.62 13.63 -4.05
N LEU A 149 9.63 12.79 -4.26
CA LEU A 149 9.56 11.37 -4.05
C LEU A 149 9.91 11.03 -2.60
N ARG A 150 9.54 9.81 -2.16
CA ARG A 150 9.91 9.32 -0.84
C ARG A 150 11.42 9.27 -0.67
N ASP A 151 11.91 9.74 0.47
CA ASP A 151 13.29 9.52 0.89
C ASP A 151 13.54 8.05 1.22
N TYR A 152 14.62 7.52 0.68
CA TYR A 152 15.11 6.19 0.95
C TYR A 152 16.36 6.27 1.82
N ILE A 153 16.24 5.80 3.05
CA ILE A 153 17.32 5.83 4.03
C ILE A 153 18.05 4.50 4.00
N SER A 154 19.36 4.54 3.75
CA SER A 154 20.21 3.36 3.80
C SER A 154 20.21 2.73 5.20
N THR A 155 20.21 1.41 5.22
CA THR A 155 20.27 0.59 6.42
C THR A 155 21.53 -0.28 6.38
N PRO A 156 21.90 -1.00 7.45
CA PRO A 156 23.00 -1.96 7.37
C PRO A 156 22.84 -3.03 6.28
N PHE A 157 21.59 -3.32 5.86
CA PHE A 157 21.25 -4.38 4.90
C PHE A 157 21.14 -3.88 3.46
N VAL A 158 20.77 -2.60 3.29
CA VAL A 158 20.54 -1.99 1.96
C VAL A 158 21.12 -0.60 1.92
N THR A 159 21.98 -0.35 0.93
CA THR A 159 22.51 0.98 0.62
C THR A 159 21.79 1.51 -0.62
N TYR A 160 21.17 2.68 -0.51
CA TYR A 160 20.55 3.38 -1.64
C TYR A 160 21.55 4.36 -2.24
N ASP A 161 21.81 4.17 -3.55
CA ASP A 161 22.77 4.99 -4.31
C ASP A 161 22.09 6.23 -4.93
N GLY A 162 20.74 6.29 -4.88
CA GLY A 162 19.94 7.38 -5.43
C GLY A 162 19.20 7.01 -6.70
N TRP A 163 18.68 8.04 -7.37
CA TRP A 163 17.90 7.89 -8.59
C TRP A 163 18.79 7.86 -9.83
N TYR A 164 18.46 7.01 -10.78
CA TYR A 164 19.20 6.84 -12.03
C TYR A 164 18.23 6.83 -13.21
N ASN A 165 18.68 7.42 -14.33
CA ASN A 165 17.96 7.31 -15.59
C ASN A 165 18.09 5.87 -16.13
N LYS A 166 16.98 5.25 -16.46
CA LYS A 166 16.95 3.84 -16.87
C LYS A 166 17.57 3.59 -18.24
N LYS A 167 17.61 4.62 -19.10
CA LYS A 167 18.15 4.52 -20.47
C LYS A 167 19.64 4.78 -20.52
N THR A 168 20.12 5.79 -19.78
CA THR A 168 21.55 6.19 -19.79
C THR A 168 22.36 5.53 -18.69
N GLU A 169 21.69 4.99 -17.66
CA GLU A 169 22.29 4.45 -16.43
C GLU A 169 23.11 5.49 -15.63
N GLU A 170 22.89 6.78 -15.90
CA GLU A 170 23.52 7.88 -15.18
C GLU A 170 22.68 8.34 -13.99
N PRO A 171 23.32 8.93 -12.94
CA PRO A 171 22.59 9.55 -11.84
C PRO A 171 21.57 10.57 -12.35
N PHE A 172 20.37 10.54 -11.77
CA PHE A 172 19.28 11.42 -12.14
C PHE A 172 18.97 12.38 -11.00
N ASP A 173 19.09 13.68 -11.27
CA ASP A 173 18.81 14.75 -10.33
C ASP A 173 17.33 15.16 -10.41
N LEU A 174 16.55 14.81 -9.39
CA LEU A 174 15.12 15.13 -9.31
C LEU A 174 14.81 16.64 -9.26
N SER A 175 15.81 17.48 -8.96
CA SER A 175 15.65 18.94 -8.92
C SER A 175 15.75 19.58 -10.31
N GLN A 176 16.12 18.82 -11.33
CA GLN A 176 16.22 19.30 -12.69
C GLN A 176 14.86 19.31 -13.40
N PRO A 177 14.62 20.31 -14.28
CA PRO A 177 13.37 20.35 -15.05
C PRO A 177 13.26 19.18 -16.03
N ILE A 178 12.05 18.66 -16.15
CA ILE A 178 11.71 17.56 -17.07
C ILE A 178 11.27 18.16 -18.42
N TRP A 179 11.90 17.70 -19.50
CA TRP A 179 11.60 18.18 -20.85
C TRP A 179 11.07 17.11 -21.79
N GLU A 180 11.23 15.83 -21.42
CA GLU A 180 10.80 14.68 -22.24
C GLU A 180 10.40 13.51 -21.35
N ASP A 181 9.71 12.54 -21.96
CA ASP A 181 9.34 11.28 -21.29
C ASP A 181 10.60 10.59 -20.76
N THR A 182 10.62 10.28 -19.48
CA THR A 182 11.79 9.77 -18.78
C THR A 182 11.44 8.60 -17.86
N ASP A 183 12.24 7.55 -17.95
CA ASP A 183 12.18 6.42 -17.03
C ASP A 183 13.33 6.51 -16.01
N ILE A 184 13.00 6.51 -14.72
CA ILE A 184 13.98 6.51 -13.64
C ILE A 184 13.80 5.31 -12.72
N TYR A 185 14.86 4.87 -12.10
CA TYR A 185 14.82 3.79 -11.11
C TYR A 185 15.66 4.13 -9.88
N LEU A 186 15.24 3.56 -8.75
CA LEU A 186 16.01 3.65 -7.52
C LEU A 186 17.12 2.59 -7.56
N LYS A 187 18.36 3.04 -7.53
CA LYS A 187 19.52 2.15 -7.46
C LYS A 187 19.85 1.84 -6.01
N TYR A 188 20.05 0.57 -5.71
CA TYR A 188 20.40 0.10 -4.38
C TYR A 188 21.32 -1.10 -4.44
N THR A 189 22.08 -1.31 -3.38
CA THR A 189 22.96 -2.45 -3.19
C THR A 189 22.58 -3.16 -1.89
N GLN A 190 22.31 -4.47 -1.98
CA GLN A 190 22.07 -5.29 -0.79
C GLN A 190 23.40 -5.75 -0.19
N ASN A 191 23.56 -5.57 1.11
CA ASN A 191 24.66 -6.12 1.86
C ASN A 191 24.35 -7.56 2.26
N GLN A 192 24.69 -8.49 1.37
CA GLN A 192 24.44 -9.92 1.57
C GLN A 192 25.07 -10.45 2.86
N GLN A 193 26.25 -9.96 3.24
CA GLN A 193 26.93 -10.39 4.45
C GLN A 193 26.16 -9.99 5.72
N ALA A 194 25.64 -8.77 5.78
CA ALA A 194 24.82 -8.33 6.91
C ALA A 194 23.50 -9.11 6.99
N VAL A 195 22.90 -9.44 5.85
CA VAL A 195 21.67 -10.25 5.77
C VAL A 195 21.96 -11.68 6.26
N GLU A 196 23.06 -12.30 5.84
CA GLU A 196 23.45 -13.64 6.29
C GLU A 196 23.78 -13.68 7.79
N GLU A 197 24.44 -12.65 8.33
CA GLU A 197 24.72 -12.51 9.77
C GLU A 197 23.44 -12.37 10.59
N GLU A 198 22.43 -11.63 10.11
CA GLU A 198 21.14 -11.51 10.77
C GLU A 198 20.40 -12.84 10.79
N TYR A 199 20.32 -13.54 9.65
CA TYR A 199 19.71 -14.88 9.61
C TYR A 199 20.43 -15.87 10.52
N ALA A 200 21.76 -15.87 10.57
CA ALA A 200 22.53 -16.73 11.46
C ALA A 200 22.26 -16.43 12.95
N THR A 201 22.09 -15.16 13.31
CA THR A 201 21.73 -14.76 14.68
C THR A 201 20.30 -15.13 15.03
N GLU A 202 19.37 -15.04 14.09
CA GLU A 202 17.98 -15.44 14.28
C GLU A 202 17.86 -16.95 14.42
N GLU A 203 18.53 -17.75 13.59
CA GLU A 203 18.62 -19.20 13.74
C GLU A 203 19.23 -19.62 15.07
N ALA A 204 20.31 -18.97 15.50
CA ALA A 204 20.92 -19.22 16.80
C ALA A 204 19.97 -18.89 17.97
N SER A 205 19.15 -17.85 17.83
CA SER A 205 18.13 -17.50 18.81
C SER A 205 17.03 -18.54 18.91
N ILE A 206 16.55 -19.06 17.78
CA ILE A 206 15.55 -20.13 17.71
C ILE A 206 16.11 -21.43 18.33
N LEU A 207 17.35 -21.80 18.00
CA LEU A 207 18.01 -22.97 18.53
C LEU A 207 18.19 -22.89 20.07
N ARG A 208 18.33 -21.71 20.64
CA ARG A 208 18.37 -21.48 22.09
C ARG A 208 17.10 -21.95 22.80
N TYR A 209 15.95 -21.90 22.14
CA TYR A 209 14.66 -22.34 22.68
C TYR A 209 14.33 -23.80 22.33
N ALA A 210 15.09 -24.44 21.43
CA ALA A 210 14.87 -25.84 21.05
C ALA A 210 14.85 -26.81 22.22
N PRO A 211 15.73 -26.71 23.27
CA PRO A 211 15.66 -27.58 24.44
C PRO A 211 14.36 -27.40 25.23
N LEU A 212 13.87 -26.16 25.35
CA LEU A 212 12.60 -25.86 26.05
C LEU A 212 11.39 -26.46 25.33
N ALA A 213 11.38 -26.35 23.99
CA ALA A 213 10.36 -26.97 23.18
C ALA A 213 10.39 -28.51 23.29
N ALA A 214 11.57 -29.11 23.28
CA ALA A 214 11.75 -30.55 23.50
C ALA A 214 11.23 -31.00 24.86
N PHE A 215 11.52 -30.25 25.93
CA PHE A 215 10.97 -30.52 27.26
C PHE A 215 9.45 -30.44 27.33
N MET A 216 8.84 -29.44 26.66
CA MET A 216 7.37 -29.35 26.61
C MET A 216 6.76 -30.53 25.85
N VAL A 217 7.34 -30.94 24.73
CA VAL A 217 6.87 -32.11 23.97
C VAL A 217 6.98 -33.38 24.82
N LEU A 218 8.10 -33.56 25.51
CA LEU A 218 8.31 -34.70 26.39
C LEU A 218 7.28 -34.73 27.54
N GLY A 219 7.00 -33.59 28.15
CA GLY A 219 5.97 -33.45 29.19
C GLY A 219 4.58 -33.83 28.68
N VAL A 220 4.20 -33.38 27.51
CA VAL A 220 2.90 -33.76 26.87
C VAL A 220 2.85 -35.27 26.61
N LEU A 221 3.96 -35.89 26.13
CA LEU A 221 4.03 -37.31 25.91
C LEU A 221 3.89 -38.13 27.20
N ILE A 222 4.54 -37.69 28.29
CA ILE A 222 4.44 -38.35 29.62
C ILE A 222 2.98 -38.33 30.07
N VAL A 223 2.34 -37.17 30.05
CA VAL A 223 0.91 -37.02 30.42
C VAL A 223 0.02 -37.88 29.56
N ALA A 224 0.26 -37.94 28.26
CA ALA A 224 -0.53 -38.75 27.34
C ALA A 224 -0.37 -40.25 27.63
N VAL A 225 0.83 -40.71 27.95
CA VAL A 225 1.10 -42.10 28.33
C VAL A 225 0.42 -42.43 29.65
N ASP A 226 0.43 -41.53 30.64
CA ASP A 226 -0.25 -41.72 31.94
C ASP A 226 -1.76 -41.82 31.79
N ILE A 227 -2.36 -40.95 30.98
CA ILE A 227 -3.78 -41.01 30.67
C ILE A 227 -4.12 -42.32 29.93
N TYR A 228 -3.28 -42.77 29.02
CA TYR A 228 -3.49 -44.02 28.31
C TYR A 228 -3.41 -45.23 29.27
N ARG A 229 -2.44 -45.30 30.18
CA ARG A 229 -2.29 -46.33 31.19
C ARG A 229 -3.49 -46.35 32.14
N SER A 230 -3.90 -45.24 32.69
CA SER A 230 -5.05 -45.11 33.58
C SER A 230 -6.35 -45.59 32.93
N ARG A 231 -6.56 -45.28 31.63
CA ARG A 231 -7.71 -45.78 30.88
C ARG A 231 -7.66 -47.29 30.64
N LYS A 232 -6.50 -47.87 30.45
CA LYS A 232 -6.30 -49.31 30.27
C LYS A 232 -6.57 -50.07 31.58
N GLU A 233 -6.08 -49.59 32.70
CA GLU A 233 -6.35 -50.18 34.05
C GLU A 233 -7.77 -50.10 34.45
N GLY A 234 -8.46 -48.96 34.20
CA GLY A 234 -9.89 -48.82 34.46
C GLY A 234 -10.76 -49.75 33.62
N ARG A 235 -10.33 -50.20 32.45
CA ARG A 235 -10.99 -51.22 31.64
C ARG A 235 -10.84 -52.62 32.21
N HIS A 236 -9.67 -52.95 32.81
CA HIS A 236 -9.41 -54.28 33.41
C HIS A 236 -10.12 -54.45 34.74
N GLY A 237 -10.33 -53.38 35.52
CA GLY A 237 -11.08 -53.41 36.77
C GLY A 237 -12.60 -53.68 36.59
N ARG A 238 -13.18 -53.29 35.48
CA ARG A 238 -14.62 -53.50 35.20
C ARG A 238 -15.00 -54.90 34.75
N THR A 239 -14.04 -55.71 34.31
CA THR A 239 -14.31 -57.10 33.87
C THR A 239 -14.23 -58.12 35.01
N LYS A 240 -13.78 -57.76 36.24
CA LYS A 240 -13.70 -58.69 37.37
C LYS A 240 -14.88 -58.65 38.38
N THR A 241 -15.83 -57.71 38.24
CA THR A 241 -16.98 -57.61 39.18
C THR A 241 -18.28 -58.13 38.58
N GLY A 242 -18.26 -58.84 37.44
CA GLY A 242 -19.45 -59.37 36.74
C GLY A 242 -19.79 -60.85 36.97
N HIS A 243 -19.12 -61.54 37.93
CA HIS A 243 -19.43 -62.93 38.24
C HIS A 243 -19.40 -63.17 39.76
N LEU A 244 -20.50 -62.79 40.43
CA LEU A 244 -20.90 -63.34 41.73
C LEU A 244 -22.26 -62.73 42.11
N SER A 245 -23.34 -63.38 41.65
CA SER A 245 -24.62 -63.58 42.37
C SER A 245 -25.58 -64.42 41.51
N SER A 246 -25.55 -65.66 41.75
CA SER A 246 -26.67 -66.56 41.52
C SER A 246 -27.72 -66.31 42.53
#